data_3c77d53c80a77ab8bb2b3e19ecae9ed3
#
_entry.id   3c77d53c80a77ab8bb2b3e19ecae9ed3
#
_cell.length_a   1.000
_cell.length_b   1.000
_cell.length_c   1.000
_cell.angle_alpha   90.00
_cell.angle_beta   90.00
_cell.angle_gamma   90.00
#
_symmetry.space_group_name_H-M   'P 1'
#
loop_
_entity.id
_entity.type
_entity.pdbx_description
1 polymer ?
#
loop_
_entity_poly.entity_id
_entity_poly.type
_entity_poly.pdbx_seq_one_letter_code
_entity_poly.pdbx_strand_id
1 'polypeptide(L)'
;MKKYLLLLFLSIVTLAANSQTRTISGTLYDGEVKEAVPYAAVQLLKSNSDSTYIIGVTTDEKGRFALVAPTDGRFIIRASYVGYKTIVRDVVVANNQDVNVGTLEFASDSHTLKEVTVTATPPKVVVKNDTFQYNAAAYRVPEGSTLEALVKKLPGAEVSDDGTIKINGKRRTRRII
;
A
#
# COMPACT_ATOMS: atom_id res chain seq x y z
N MET A 1 -49.34 -1.73 51.68
CA MET A 1 -49.18 -1.70 50.23
C MET A 1 -48.27 -0.53 49.77
N LYS A 2 -48.51 0.73 50.21
CA LYS A 2 -47.69 1.88 49.81
C LYS A 2 -46.17 1.76 50.16
N LYS A 3 -45.83 1.15 51.28
CA LYS A 3 -44.45 0.94 51.73
C LYS A 3 -43.69 -0.02 50.82
N TYR A 4 -44.31 -1.07 50.31
CA TYR A 4 -43.69 -2.03 49.40
C TYR A 4 -43.54 -1.47 47.97
N LEU A 5 -44.48 -0.59 47.57
CA LEU A 5 -44.39 0.10 46.29
C LEU A 5 -43.20 1.06 46.28
N LEU A 6 -42.93 1.74 47.37
CA LEU A 6 -41.82 2.67 47.53
C LEU A 6 -40.45 1.93 47.55
N LEU A 7 -40.40 0.75 48.20
CA LEU A 7 -39.22 -0.11 48.18
C LEU A 7 -38.96 -0.68 46.77
N LEU A 8 -40.00 -1.06 46.03
CA LEU A 8 -39.88 -1.51 44.67
C LEU A 8 -39.34 -0.39 43.76
N PHE A 9 -39.88 0.83 43.91
CA PHE A 9 -39.40 1.99 43.14
C PHE A 9 -37.94 2.35 43.45
N LEU A 10 -37.54 2.30 44.72
CA LEU A 10 -36.15 2.53 45.14
C LEU A 10 -35.22 1.47 44.58
N SER A 11 -35.63 0.20 44.48
CA SER A 11 -34.87 -0.90 43.91
C SER A 11 -34.65 -0.73 42.39
N ILE A 12 -35.62 -0.19 41.65
CA ILE A 12 -35.52 0.05 40.22
C ILE A 12 -34.54 1.19 39.92
N VAL A 13 -34.51 2.23 40.73
CA VAL A 13 -33.60 3.38 40.58
C VAL A 13 -32.14 2.97 40.79
N THR A 14 -31.85 2.01 41.65
CA THR A 14 -30.47 1.54 41.90
C THR A 14 -29.91 0.68 40.78
N LEU A 15 -30.76 0.02 39.99
CA LEU A 15 -30.30 -0.75 38.83
C LEU A 15 -29.87 0.11 37.61
N ALA A 16 -30.35 1.35 37.52
CA ALA A 16 -30.06 2.24 36.41
C ALA A 16 -28.68 2.93 36.48
N ALA A 17 -27.96 2.81 37.62
CA ALA A 17 -26.81 3.66 37.93
C ALA A 17 -25.45 3.16 37.47
N ASN A 18 -25.33 2.02 36.77
CA ASN A 18 -24.04 1.41 36.52
C ASN A 18 -23.65 1.24 35.04
N SER A 19 -24.23 2.03 34.14
CA SER A 19 -23.73 2.05 32.75
C SER A 19 -22.64 3.11 32.59
N GLN A 20 -21.52 2.96 33.29
CA GLN A 20 -20.35 3.76 32.98
C GLN A 20 -19.71 3.19 31.74
N THR A 21 -19.84 3.93 30.63
CA THR A 21 -19.16 3.63 29.39
C THR A 21 -17.74 4.17 29.45
N ARG A 22 -16.77 3.36 29.09
CA ARG A 22 -15.36 3.77 28.99
C ARG A 22 -15.12 4.24 27.57
N THR A 23 -15.03 5.53 27.37
CA THR A 23 -14.85 6.10 26.04
C THR A 23 -13.38 6.41 25.78
N ILE A 24 -12.86 5.91 24.67
CA ILE A 24 -11.55 6.29 24.16
C ILE A 24 -11.81 7.29 23.05
N SER A 25 -11.36 8.53 23.22
CA SER A 25 -11.57 9.62 22.28
C SER A 25 -10.25 10.19 21.77
N GLY A 26 -10.30 10.82 20.61
CA GLY A 26 -9.15 11.49 20.01
C GLY A 26 -9.54 12.19 18.72
N THR A 27 -8.54 12.81 18.07
CA THR A 27 -8.71 13.50 16.79
C THR A 27 -7.62 13.03 15.83
N LEU A 28 -8.01 12.76 14.59
CA LEU A 28 -7.09 12.45 13.50
C LEU A 28 -6.79 13.71 12.68
N TYR A 29 -5.53 13.91 12.40
CA TYR A 29 -5.02 15.11 11.77
C TYR A 29 -3.99 14.75 10.69
N ASP A 30 -3.99 15.48 9.59
CA ASP A 30 -2.97 15.36 8.57
C ASP A 30 -1.72 16.14 9.02
N GLY A 31 -0.60 15.48 9.16
CA GLY A 31 0.66 16.09 9.58
C GLY A 31 1.24 17.05 8.56
N GLU A 32 0.94 16.91 7.27
CA GLU A 32 1.48 17.72 6.18
C GLU A 32 0.61 18.97 5.91
N VAL A 33 -0.68 18.76 5.69
CA VAL A 33 -1.63 19.86 5.34
C VAL A 33 -2.13 20.59 6.57
N LYS A 34 -1.96 20.01 7.76
CA LYS A 34 -2.44 20.58 9.03
C LYS A 34 -3.95 20.72 9.12
N GLU A 35 -4.67 19.77 8.56
CA GLU A 35 -6.13 19.72 8.59
C GLU A 35 -6.65 18.44 9.27
N ALA A 36 -7.88 18.49 9.78
CA ALA A 36 -8.55 17.35 10.34
C ALA A 36 -8.88 16.32 9.24
N VAL A 37 -8.75 15.02 9.55
CA VAL A 37 -9.03 13.95 8.59
C VAL A 37 -10.42 13.37 8.87
N PRO A 38 -11.44 13.73 8.08
CA PRO A 38 -12.79 13.21 8.23
C PRO A 38 -12.92 11.80 7.63
N TYR A 39 -13.88 11.05 8.12
CA TYR A 39 -14.26 9.72 7.60
C TYR A 39 -13.14 8.68 7.56
N ALA A 40 -12.08 8.86 8.35
CA ALA A 40 -11.03 7.86 8.53
C ALA A 40 -11.54 6.71 9.40
N ALA A 41 -11.17 5.49 9.06
CA ALA A 41 -11.54 4.31 9.84
C ALA A 41 -10.66 4.20 11.09
N VAL A 42 -11.29 4.08 12.26
CA VAL A 42 -10.63 3.88 13.55
C VAL A 42 -11.14 2.60 14.19
N GLN A 43 -10.24 1.70 14.50
CA GLN A 43 -10.54 0.39 15.07
C GLN A 43 -9.93 0.25 16.45
N LEU A 44 -10.67 -0.37 17.37
CA LEU A 44 -10.18 -0.82 18.65
C LEU A 44 -9.90 -2.32 18.59
N LEU A 45 -8.69 -2.69 18.94
CA LEU A 45 -8.21 -4.06 18.97
C LEU A 45 -7.78 -4.41 20.40
N LYS A 46 -7.92 -5.67 20.78
CA LYS A 46 -7.37 -6.16 22.05
C LYS A 46 -5.85 -6.29 21.91
N SER A 47 -5.11 -5.79 22.91
CA SER A 47 -3.65 -5.93 22.94
C SER A 47 -3.27 -7.35 23.36
N ASN A 48 -3.36 -8.28 22.43
CA ASN A 48 -2.91 -9.66 22.57
C ASN A 48 -2.13 -10.05 21.29
N SER A 49 -1.56 -11.25 21.27
CA SER A 49 -0.78 -11.75 20.11
C SER A 49 -1.54 -11.71 18.79
N ASP A 50 -2.86 -11.80 18.81
CA ASP A 50 -3.70 -11.88 17.60
C ASP A 50 -4.35 -10.57 17.21
N SER A 51 -4.18 -9.48 18.01
CA SER A 51 -4.81 -8.16 17.79
C SER A 51 -6.30 -8.26 17.43
N THR A 52 -7.06 -8.99 18.25
CA THR A 52 -8.47 -9.29 17.99
C THR A 52 -9.30 -8.01 17.89
N TYR A 53 -10.06 -7.87 16.80
CA TYR A 53 -10.96 -6.76 16.57
C TYR A 53 -12.09 -6.73 17.61
N ILE A 54 -12.39 -5.53 18.15
CA ILE A 54 -13.46 -5.30 19.11
C ILE A 54 -14.56 -4.46 18.47
N ILE A 55 -14.25 -3.24 18.07
CA ILE A 55 -15.19 -2.28 17.50
C ILE A 55 -14.46 -1.32 16.55
N GLY A 56 -15.18 -0.72 15.62
CA GLY A 56 -14.66 0.33 14.75
C GLY A 56 -15.68 1.44 14.54
N VAL A 57 -15.17 2.64 14.33
CA VAL A 57 -15.93 3.85 14.00
C VAL A 57 -15.22 4.60 12.88
N THR A 58 -15.91 5.57 12.30
CA THR A 58 -15.29 6.57 11.41
C THR A 58 -15.19 7.90 12.13
N THR A 59 -14.20 8.71 11.77
CA THR A 59 -14.09 10.08 12.26
C THR A 59 -15.20 10.97 11.72
N ASP A 60 -15.58 11.97 12.51
CA ASP A 60 -16.52 13.02 12.07
C ASP A 60 -15.85 14.04 11.12
N GLU A 61 -16.60 15.06 10.67
CA GLU A 61 -16.11 16.12 9.80
C GLU A 61 -14.93 16.92 10.40
N LYS A 62 -14.76 16.87 11.72
CA LYS A 62 -13.65 17.50 12.45
C LYS A 62 -12.54 16.53 12.81
N GLY A 63 -12.54 15.33 12.21
CA GLY A 63 -11.55 14.28 12.47
C GLY A 63 -11.65 13.63 13.84
N ARG A 64 -12.71 13.85 14.62
CA ARG A 64 -12.86 13.31 15.98
C ARG A 64 -13.46 11.91 15.94
N PHE A 65 -13.03 11.07 16.85
CA PHE A 65 -13.58 9.73 17.06
C PHE A 65 -13.85 9.46 18.54
N ALA A 66 -14.76 8.53 18.79
CA ALA A 66 -15.07 8.01 20.12
C ALA A 66 -15.35 6.51 20.01
N LEU A 67 -14.59 5.70 20.73
CA LEU A 67 -14.68 4.24 20.78
C LEU A 67 -15.08 3.83 22.20
N VAL A 68 -15.99 2.88 22.34
CA VAL A 68 -16.37 2.34 23.64
C VAL A 68 -15.54 1.09 23.92
N ALA A 69 -14.75 1.13 24.99
CA ALA A 69 -14.02 -0.04 25.48
C ALA A 69 -14.94 -0.95 26.29
N PRO A 70 -14.96 -2.26 26.07
CA PRO A 70 -15.85 -3.19 26.77
C PRO A 70 -15.45 -3.39 28.23
N THR A 71 -14.16 -3.29 28.54
CA THR A 71 -13.58 -3.55 29.86
C THR A 71 -12.38 -2.64 30.10
N ASP A 72 -11.89 -2.60 31.32
CA ASP A 72 -10.55 -2.12 31.60
C ASP A 72 -9.51 -3.06 30.98
N GLY A 73 -8.39 -2.52 30.56
CA GLY A 73 -7.33 -3.31 29.95
C GLY A 73 -6.44 -2.54 28.99
N ARG A 74 -5.60 -3.29 28.30
CA ARG A 74 -4.73 -2.76 27.23
C ARG A 74 -5.37 -3.02 25.88
N PHE A 75 -5.40 -1.99 25.07
CA PHE A 75 -5.98 -2.01 23.73
C PHE A 75 -5.02 -1.37 22.75
N ILE A 76 -5.26 -1.62 21.47
CA ILE A 76 -4.57 -0.99 20.36
C ILE A 76 -5.61 -0.23 19.54
N ILE A 77 -5.37 1.05 19.31
CA ILE A 77 -6.08 1.84 18.31
C ILE A 77 -5.35 1.70 16.99
N ARG A 78 -6.08 1.32 15.96
CA ARG A 78 -5.59 1.31 14.58
C ARG A 78 -6.41 2.29 13.78
N ALA A 79 -5.78 3.36 13.28
CA ALA A 79 -6.42 4.32 12.40
C ALA A 79 -5.86 4.17 10.97
N SER A 80 -6.74 4.14 9.98
CA SER A 80 -6.38 4.01 8.57
C SER A 80 -7.20 4.94 7.69
N TYR A 81 -6.54 5.50 6.69
CA TYR A 81 -7.15 6.34 5.67
C TYR A 81 -6.42 6.17 4.33
N VAL A 82 -7.14 6.33 3.22
CA VAL A 82 -6.56 6.11 1.88
C VAL A 82 -5.47 7.13 1.61
N GLY A 83 -4.29 6.67 1.19
CA GLY A 83 -3.13 7.52 0.91
C GLY A 83 -2.25 7.85 2.12
N TYR A 84 -2.56 7.31 3.31
CA TYR A 84 -1.80 7.53 4.52
C TYR A 84 -1.29 6.24 5.15
N LYS A 85 -0.17 6.35 5.88
CA LYS A 85 0.34 5.24 6.68
C LYS A 85 -0.59 4.95 7.83
N THR A 86 -0.89 3.68 8.05
CA THR A 86 -1.71 3.25 9.18
C THR A 86 -1.06 3.65 10.50
N ILE A 87 -1.82 4.31 11.38
CA ILE A 87 -1.40 4.63 12.74
C ILE A 87 -1.77 3.46 13.64
N VAL A 88 -0.84 3.06 14.50
CA VAL A 88 -1.07 2.08 15.55
C VAL A 88 -0.65 2.70 16.88
N ARG A 89 -1.55 2.73 17.87
CA ARG A 89 -1.32 3.35 19.18
C ARG A 89 -1.82 2.45 20.30
N ASP A 90 -0.94 2.15 21.23
CA ASP A 90 -1.35 1.47 22.47
C ASP A 90 -2.12 2.43 23.40
N VAL A 91 -3.16 1.92 24.02
CA VAL A 91 -3.97 2.65 24.98
C VAL A 91 -4.29 1.75 26.18
N VAL A 92 -4.26 2.32 27.37
CA VAL A 92 -4.62 1.64 28.61
C VAL A 92 -5.87 2.30 29.16
N VAL A 93 -6.91 1.52 29.36
CA VAL A 93 -8.14 1.92 30.03
C VAL A 93 -8.13 1.32 31.43
N ALA A 94 -8.25 2.15 32.44
CA ALA A 94 -8.21 1.73 33.83
C ALA A 94 -9.24 2.51 34.65
N ASN A 95 -9.64 1.94 35.78
CA ASN A 95 -10.55 2.56 36.73
C ASN A 95 -11.90 3.01 36.15
N ASN A 96 -12.35 2.35 35.11
CA ASN A 96 -13.60 2.68 34.41
C ASN A 96 -13.69 4.15 33.95
N GLN A 97 -12.55 4.74 33.56
CA GLN A 97 -12.44 6.15 33.16
C GLN A 97 -12.34 6.30 31.66
N ASP A 98 -12.80 7.44 31.18
CA ASP A 98 -12.60 7.86 29.80
C ASP A 98 -11.12 8.20 29.54
N VAL A 99 -10.64 7.86 28.35
CA VAL A 99 -9.26 8.09 27.94
C VAL A 99 -9.25 8.97 26.69
N ASN A 100 -8.59 10.10 26.76
CA ASN A 100 -8.33 10.93 25.59
C ASN A 100 -6.90 10.68 25.12
N VAL A 101 -6.76 10.14 23.90
CA VAL A 101 -5.44 9.86 23.28
C VAL A 101 -4.85 11.07 22.57
N GLY A 102 -5.56 12.20 22.59
CA GLY A 102 -5.12 13.45 21.97
C GLY A 102 -5.23 13.42 20.45
N THR A 103 -4.33 14.17 19.80
CA THR A 103 -4.24 14.24 18.34
C THR A 103 -3.29 13.17 17.83
N LEU A 104 -3.76 12.39 16.87
CA LEU A 104 -2.96 11.41 16.14
C LEU A 104 -2.72 11.95 14.73
N GLU A 105 -1.46 12.10 14.35
CA GLU A 105 -1.09 12.67 13.06
C GLU A 105 -0.82 11.57 12.03
N PHE A 106 -1.49 11.66 10.89
CA PHE A 106 -1.20 10.84 9.73
C PHE A 106 0.02 11.35 8.99
N ALA A 107 0.89 10.43 8.60
CA ALA A 107 1.94 10.67 7.61
C ALA A 107 1.47 10.16 6.25
N SER A 108 1.72 10.93 5.21
CA SER A 108 1.44 10.50 3.83
C SER A 108 2.15 9.17 3.52
N ASP A 109 1.43 8.24 2.94
CA ASP A 109 2.00 7.02 2.38
C ASP A 109 2.35 7.27 0.92
N SER A 110 3.17 8.29 0.70
CA SER A 110 3.77 8.53 -0.59
C SER A 110 4.72 7.36 -0.89
N HIS A 111 4.15 6.22 -1.30
CA HIS A 111 4.89 5.33 -2.17
C HIS A 111 5.21 6.18 -3.40
N THR A 112 6.38 6.80 -3.41
CA THR A 112 6.99 7.21 -4.66
C THR A 112 6.90 5.98 -5.53
N LEU A 113 5.94 5.96 -6.45
CA LEU A 113 5.93 4.99 -7.51
C LEU A 113 7.31 5.17 -8.13
N LYS A 114 8.25 4.28 -7.78
CA LYS A 114 9.49 4.20 -8.53
C LYS A 114 9.02 4.11 -9.95
N GLU A 115 9.30 5.18 -10.70
CA GLU A 115 9.05 5.22 -12.12
C GLU A 115 9.55 3.89 -12.67
N VAL A 116 8.62 3.01 -12.99
CA VAL A 116 8.94 1.78 -13.68
C VAL A 116 9.32 2.28 -15.06
N THR A 117 10.59 2.64 -15.22
CA THR A 117 11.18 2.84 -16.51
C THR A 117 11.04 1.51 -17.22
N VAL A 118 9.96 1.37 -17.97
CA VAL A 118 9.78 0.26 -18.89
C VAL A 118 10.86 0.47 -19.94
N THR A 119 12.04 -0.09 -19.67
CA THR A 119 13.08 -0.22 -20.66
C THR A 119 12.56 -1.23 -21.68
N ALA A 120 11.76 -0.74 -22.61
CA ALA A 120 11.36 -1.53 -23.76
C ALA A 120 12.65 -1.94 -24.45
N THR A 121 13.07 -3.19 -24.25
CA THR A 121 14.18 -3.76 -25.00
C THR A 121 13.72 -3.76 -26.46
N PRO A 122 14.32 -2.96 -27.34
CA PRO A 122 13.87 -2.92 -28.73
C PRO A 122 13.97 -4.32 -29.32
N PRO A 123 12.99 -4.73 -30.10
CA PRO A 123 12.96 -6.07 -30.67
C PRO A 123 14.24 -6.34 -31.47
N LYS A 124 14.81 -7.52 -31.30
CA LYS A 124 16.06 -7.93 -31.99
C LYS A 124 15.94 -7.86 -33.50
N VAL A 125 14.75 -8.13 -34.04
CA VAL A 125 14.46 -8.16 -35.46
C VAL A 125 13.11 -7.48 -35.68
N VAL A 126 13.05 -6.58 -36.65
CA VAL A 126 11.82 -5.94 -37.13
C VAL A 126 11.66 -6.29 -38.59
N VAL A 127 10.48 -6.75 -38.99
CA VAL A 127 10.13 -6.95 -40.40
C VAL A 127 9.46 -5.68 -40.90
N LYS A 128 10.09 -5.01 -41.87
CA LYS A 128 9.55 -3.82 -42.51
C LYS A 128 9.45 -4.06 -43.98
N ASN A 129 8.24 -4.12 -44.49
CA ASN A 129 7.91 -4.50 -45.86
C ASN A 129 8.61 -5.79 -46.29
N ASP A 130 9.06 -6.38 -46.90
CA ASP A 130 9.78 -7.63 -47.21
C ASP A 130 11.26 -7.65 -46.75
N THR A 131 11.62 -6.80 -45.78
CA THR A 131 13.00 -6.64 -45.30
C THR A 131 13.10 -6.92 -43.80
N PHE A 132 14.08 -7.75 -43.40
CA PHE A 132 14.45 -7.96 -42.00
C PHE A 132 15.47 -6.92 -41.59
N GLN A 133 15.11 -6.12 -40.58
CA GLN A 133 15.97 -5.13 -39.97
C GLN A 133 16.45 -5.67 -38.63
N TYR A 134 17.74 -5.90 -38.45
CA TYR A 134 18.35 -6.39 -37.24
C TYR A 134 18.87 -5.23 -36.40
N ASN A 135 18.52 -5.21 -35.11
CA ASN A 135 19.07 -4.23 -34.18
C ASN A 135 20.43 -4.70 -33.68
N ALA A 136 21.52 -4.12 -34.19
CA ALA A 136 22.87 -4.48 -33.82
C ALA A 136 23.15 -4.39 -32.30
N ALA A 137 22.57 -3.42 -31.61
CA ALA A 137 22.74 -3.23 -30.18
C ALA A 137 22.13 -4.37 -29.33
N ALA A 138 21.21 -5.16 -29.91
CA ALA A 138 20.60 -6.31 -29.23
C ALA A 138 21.47 -7.59 -29.30
N TYR A 139 22.56 -7.56 -30.09
CA TYR A 139 23.52 -8.66 -30.22
C TYR A 139 24.84 -8.25 -29.56
N ARG A 140 25.12 -8.83 -28.40
CA ARG A 140 26.36 -8.53 -27.66
C ARG A 140 27.57 -9.16 -28.40
N VAL A 141 28.43 -8.32 -28.88
CA VAL A 141 29.79 -8.68 -29.38
C VAL A 141 30.82 -7.91 -28.54
N PRO A 142 32.02 -8.45 -28.28
CA PRO A 142 33.07 -7.71 -27.57
C PRO A 142 33.41 -6.40 -28.31
N GLU A 143 33.83 -5.38 -27.56
CA GLU A 143 34.31 -4.14 -28.19
C GLU A 143 35.50 -4.41 -29.11
N GLY A 144 35.53 -3.77 -30.27
CA GLY A 144 36.54 -4.00 -31.28
C GLY A 144 36.28 -5.22 -32.20
N SER A 145 35.15 -5.92 -32.04
CA SER A 145 34.80 -7.05 -32.91
C SER A 145 34.54 -6.59 -34.34
N THR A 146 34.90 -7.45 -35.28
CA THR A 146 34.64 -7.21 -36.72
C THR A 146 33.14 -7.32 -37.03
N LEU A 147 32.71 -6.70 -38.13
CA LEU A 147 31.33 -6.83 -38.65
C LEU A 147 30.94 -8.31 -38.87
N GLU A 148 31.90 -9.12 -39.32
CA GLU A 148 31.72 -10.55 -39.51
C GLU A 148 31.31 -11.29 -38.22
N ALA A 149 31.92 -10.94 -37.09
CA ALA A 149 31.58 -11.51 -35.76
C ALA A 149 30.14 -11.19 -35.34
N LEU A 150 29.64 -10.00 -35.69
CA LEU A 150 28.25 -9.62 -35.49
C LEU A 150 27.32 -10.40 -36.41
N VAL A 151 27.67 -10.50 -37.71
CA VAL A 151 26.84 -11.19 -38.73
C VAL A 151 26.68 -12.67 -38.38
N LYS A 152 27.73 -13.34 -37.92
CA LYS A 152 27.68 -14.76 -37.47
C LYS A 152 26.69 -15.00 -36.31
N LYS A 153 26.31 -13.94 -35.55
CA LYS A 153 25.33 -14.05 -34.46
C LYS A 153 23.87 -13.77 -34.91
N LEU A 154 23.68 -13.34 -36.15
CA LEU A 154 22.34 -13.08 -36.69
C LEU A 154 21.63 -14.38 -37.06
N PRO A 155 20.37 -14.59 -36.72
CA PRO A 155 19.63 -15.80 -37.08
C PRO A 155 19.54 -15.93 -38.62
N GLY A 156 19.91 -17.10 -39.13
CA GLY A 156 19.89 -17.41 -40.57
C GLY A 156 21.00 -16.78 -41.38
N ALA A 157 22.03 -16.19 -40.75
CA ALA A 157 23.20 -15.66 -41.44
C ALA A 157 24.33 -16.69 -41.45
N GLU A 158 24.92 -16.91 -42.63
CA GLU A 158 26.09 -17.72 -42.86
C GLU A 158 27.18 -16.86 -43.52
N VAL A 159 28.39 -16.96 -43.01
CA VAL A 159 29.56 -16.29 -43.59
C VAL A 159 30.52 -17.35 -44.07
N SER A 160 30.77 -17.34 -45.38
CA SER A 160 31.72 -18.25 -46.03
C SER A 160 33.15 -17.73 -45.83
N ASP A 161 34.16 -18.60 -46.01
CA ASP A 161 35.58 -18.26 -45.82
C ASP A 161 36.08 -17.19 -46.82
N ASP A 162 35.37 -17.01 -47.92
CA ASP A 162 35.62 -15.93 -48.91
C ASP A 162 35.00 -14.56 -48.51
N GLY A 163 34.41 -14.47 -47.34
CA GLY A 163 33.73 -13.28 -46.83
C GLY A 163 32.34 -13.04 -47.43
N THR A 164 31.79 -13.99 -48.18
CA THR A 164 30.43 -13.91 -48.71
C THR A 164 29.39 -14.15 -47.62
N ILE A 165 28.43 -13.23 -47.49
CA ILE A 165 27.34 -13.33 -46.52
C ILE A 165 26.07 -13.84 -47.20
N LYS A 166 25.50 -14.93 -46.67
CA LYS A 166 24.20 -15.46 -47.05
C LYS A 166 23.25 -15.28 -45.92
N ILE A 167 22.01 -14.84 -46.16
CA ILE A 167 20.95 -14.74 -45.18
C ILE A 167 19.76 -15.57 -45.68
N ASN A 168 19.33 -16.55 -44.88
CA ASN A 168 18.28 -17.53 -45.25
C ASN A 168 18.56 -18.18 -46.64
N GLY A 169 19.80 -18.60 -46.84
CA GLY A 169 20.22 -19.28 -48.06
C GLY A 169 20.34 -18.41 -49.32
N LYS A 170 20.01 -17.12 -49.23
CA LYS A 170 20.11 -16.17 -50.36
C LYS A 170 21.38 -15.31 -50.24
N ARG A 171 22.21 -15.28 -51.30
CA ARG A 171 23.39 -14.40 -51.40
C ARG A 171 22.95 -12.94 -51.42
N ARG A 172 23.48 -12.11 -50.52
CA ARG A 172 23.22 -10.66 -50.49
C ARG A 172 24.49 -9.91 -50.93
N THR A 173 24.40 -9.17 -52.02
CA THR A 173 25.44 -8.24 -52.45
C THR A 173 25.33 -6.96 -51.63
N ARG A 174 26.47 -6.42 -51.15
CA ARG A 174 26.58 -5.25 -50.27
C ARG A 174 25.70 -4.08 -50.72
N ARG A 175 24.87 -3.57 -49.77
CA ARG A 175 24.59 -2.14 -49.70
C ARG A 175 24.71 -1.77 -48.22
N ILE A 176 25.81 -1.13 -47.86
CA ILE A 176 25.98 -0.46 -46.57
C ILE A 176 25.52 0.98 -46.82
N ILE A 177 24.50 1.40 -46.10
CA ILE A 177 24.08 2.81 -46.01
C ILE A 177 24.54 3.30 -44.65
#